data_5fea2a9d62a4d5ee6db63ce76a4063ee
#
_entry.id   5fea2a9d62a4d5ee6db63ce76a4063ee
#
_cell.length_a   1.000
_cell.length_b   1.000
_cell.length_c   1.000
_cell.angle_alpha   90.00
_cell.angle_beta   90.00
_cell.angle_gamma   90.00
#
_symmetry.space_group_name_H-M   'P 1'
#
loop_
_entity.id
_entity.type
_entity.pdbx_description
1 polymer ?
#
loop_
_entity_poly.entity_id
_entity_poly.type
_entity_poly.pdbx_seq_one_letter_code
_entity_poly.pdbx_strand_id
1 'polypeptide(L)'
;ATGSGNITIGSGVTLNSNTPAFQATYSGDYIGSFPDNTDTKLTLDSETFDTDSAYDPSTNYRFTVPVAGKYYFYGQLYNYSSNNTNIQSKIKLFKNGSEISQNQVRKGSSGINNISDALNITFTDTAAVDDYYELYANINVSSGTDNRIYEPIFGAYKIGA
;
A
#
# COMPACT_ATOMS: atom_id res chain seq x y z
N ALA A 1 -9.25 38.50 12.93
CA ALA A 1 -7.87 38.97 12.86
C ALA A 1 -7.03 37.84 12.28
N THR A 2 -6.62 37.94 11.03
CA THR A 2 -5.64 37.04 10.40
C THR A 2 -4.27 37.55 10.81
N GLY A 3 -3.77 37.07 11.95
CA GLY A 3 -2.42 37.37 12.39
C GLY A 3 -1.41 36.54 11.58
N SER A 4 -0.68 37.17 10.67
CA SER A 4 0.55 36.59 10.13
C SER A 4 1.66 36.73 11.18
N GLY A 5 1.63 35.91 12.21
CA GLY A 5 2.69 35.87 13.22
C GLY A 5 3.82 34.98 12.76
N ASN A 6 5.03 35.50 12.64
CA ASN A 6 6.23 34.67 12.53
C ASN A 6 6.51 34.02 13.88
N ILE A 7 6.68 32.72 13.90
CA ILE A 7 7.24 32.01 15.07
C ILE A 7 8.77 32.18 15.00
N THR A 8 9.33 32.99 15.90
CA THR A 8 10.80 33.09 16.06
C THR A 8 11.26 31.99 17.00
N ILE A 9 12.05 31.04 16.46
CA ILE A 9 12.63 29.96 17.24
C ILE A 9 13.99 30.43 17.78
N GLY A 10 14.17 30.36 19.11
CA GLY A 10 15.44 30.68 19.74
C GLY A 10 16.55 29.69 19.34
N SER A 11 17.81 30.12 19.42
CA SER A 11 18.97 29.27 19.17
C SER A 11 18.96 28.04 20.11
N GLY A 12 19.10 26.84 19.52
CA GLY A 12 19.11 25.58 20.27
C GLY A 12 17.74 24.90 20.43
N VAL A 13 16.66 25.46 19.88
CA VAL A 13 15.35 24.82 19.83
C VAL A 13 15.20 24.05 18.53
N THR A 14 14.91 22.74 18.62
CA THR A 14 14.57 21.91 17.46
C THR A 14 13.05 21.80 17.38
N LEU A 15 12.46 22.22 16.26
CA LEU A 15 11.07 21.90 15.96
C LEU A 15 11.02 20.46 15.41
N ASN A 16 10.54 19.54 16.20
CA ASN A 16 10.13 18.23 15.71
C ASN A 16 8.74 18.40 15.09
N SER A 17 8.65 18.61 13.79
CA SER A 17 7.38 18.45 13.08
C SER A 17 7.14 16.95 12.96
N ASN A 18 6.22 16.40 13.74
CA ASN A 18 5.77 15.03 13.53
C ASN A 18 5.01 14.99 12.20
N THR A 19 5.68 14.46 11.16
CA THR A 19 5.07 14.26 9.87
C THR A 19 4.57 12.82 9.83
N PRO A 20 3.24 12.59 9.78
CA PRO A 20 2.70 11.24 9.72
C PRO A 20 3.35 10.41 8.61
N ALA A 21 3.88 9.26 9.00
CA ALA A 21 4.53 8.32 8.11
C ALA A 21 4.42 6.90 8.64
N PHE A 22 4.23 5.93 7.76
CA PHE A 22 4.25 4.51 8.11
C PHE A 22 4.87 3.67 7.00
N GLN A 23 5.33 2.49 7.37
CA GLN A 23 5.65 1.39 6.46
C GLN A 23 5.26 0.08 7.12
N ALA A 24 4.45 -0.69 6.40
CA ALA A 24 4.02 -2.02 6.80
C ALA A 24 4.51 -3.08 5.81
N THR A 25 4.75 -4.28 6.34
CA THR A 25 5.20 -5.46 5.63
C THR A 25 4.43 -6.69 6.10
N TYR A 26 4.64 -7.83 5.49
CA TYR A 26 4.15 -9.12 5.96
C TYR A 26 5.24 -9.86 6.73
N SER A 27 4.90 -10.40 7.91
CA SER A 27 5.88 -11.08 8.79
C SER A 27 6.23 -12.51 8.35
N GLY A 28 5.40 -13.13 7.51
CA GLY A 28 5.63 -14.48 6.99
C GLY A 28 6.40 -14.48 5.66
N ASP A 29 6.67 -15.67 5.14
CA ASP A 29 7.41 -15.84 3.88
C ASP A 29 6.60 -15.34 2.67
N TYR A 30 5.29 -15.58 2.64
CA TYR A 30 4.38 -15.15 1.57
C TYR A 30 2.92 -15.13 2.03
N ILE A 31 2.11 -14.31 1.38
CA ILE A 31 0.65 -14.37 1.47
C ILE A 31 0.16 -15.27 0.33
N GLY A 32 -0.55 -16.33 0.66
CA GLY A 32 -1.07 -17.30 -0.30
C GLY A 32 -2.58 -17.28 -0.47
N SER A 33 -3.07 -18.20 -1.33
CA SER A 33 -4.51 -18.46 -1.52
C SER A 33 -5.30 -17.29 -2.11
N PHE A 34 -4.72 -16.60 -3.11
CA PHE A 34 -5.45 -15.56 -3.83
C PHE A 34 -6.50 -16.17 -4.76
N PRO A 35 -7.78 -15.82 -4.62
CA PRO A 35 -8.82 -16.22 -5.56
C PRO A 35 -8.55 -15.64 -6.95
N ASP A 36 -8.91 -16.41 -7.99
CA ASP A 36 -8.74 -15.95 -9.37
C ASP A 36 -9.50 -14.65 -9.64
N ASN A 37 -8.82 -13.72 -10.27
CA ASN A 37 -9.33 -12.41 -10.72
C ASN A 37 -10.15 -11.65 -9.67
N THR A 38 -9.83 -11.82 -8.38
CA THR A 38 -10.52 -11.18 -7.28
C THR A 38 -9.60 -10.19 -6.58
N ASP A 39 -10.10 -8.97 -6.35
CA ASP A 39 -9.38 -7.98 -5.56
C ASP A 39 -9.28 -8.43 -4.11
N THR A 40 -8.07 -8.72 -3.67
CA THR A 40 -7.81 -9.28 -2.34
C THR A 40 -6.90 -8.34 -1.57
N LYS A 41 -7.35 -7.90 -0.38
CA LYS A 41 -6.57 -7.05 0.50
C LYS A 41 -5.32 -7.76 0.97
N LEU A 42 -4.20 -7.04 0.97
CA LEU A 42 -2.94 -7.52 1.55
C LEU A 42 -2.97 -7.32 3.07
N THR A 43 -2.87 -8.41 3.80
CA THR A 43 -2.87 -8.43 5.28
C THR A 43 -1.44 -8.21 5.79
N LEU A 44 -0.94 -6.97 5.70
CA LEU A 44 0.40 -6.61 6.17
C LEU A 44 0.37 -6.46 7.70
N ASP A 45 0.94 -7.41 8.40
CA ASP A 45 0.80 -7.61 9.85
C ASP A 45 2.01 -7.15 10.66
N SER A 46 2.98 -6.52 10.00
CA SER A 46 4.21 -6.05 10.64
C SER A 46 4.51 -4.61 10.22
N GLU A 47 4.81 -3.78 11.19
CA GLU A 47 5.22 -2.40 10.96
C GLU A 47 6.74 -2.27 11.00
N THR A 48 7.33 -1.66 9.98
CA THR A 48 8.73 -1.22 10.04
C THR A 48 8.85 0.05 10.88
N PHE A 49 7.91 0.96 10.68
CA PHE A 49 7.68 2.16 11.50
C PHE A 49 6.26 2.67 11.29
N ASP A 50 5.73 3.35 12.31
CA ASP A 50 4.50 4.15 12.28
C ASP A 50 4.62 5.28 13.30
N THR A 51 4.69 6.53 12.83
CA THR A 51 4.98 7.68 13.71
C THR A 51 3.77 8.11 14.52
N ASP A 52 2.57 7.77 14.11
CA ASP A 52 1.32 8.26 14.70
C ASP A 52 0.38 7.14 15.15
N SER A 53 0.82 5.87 15.08
CA SER A 53 -0.03 4.69 15.32
C SER A 53 -1.28 4.70 14.42
N ALA A 54 -1.07 5.07 13.17
CA ALA A 54 -2.14 5.30 12.19
C ALA A 54 -2.38 4.11 11.25
N TYR A 55 -1.47 3.13 11.24
CA TYR A 55 -1.65 1.87 10.55
C TYR A 55 -2.18 0.81 11.52
N ASP A 56 -3.15 0.00 11.09
CA ASP A 56 -3.68 -1.14 11.86
C ASP A 56 -3.16 -2.46 11.27
N PRO A 57 -2.17 -3.11 11.89
CA PRO A 57 -1.56 -4.34 11.39
C PRO A 57 -2.32 -5.61 11.82
N SER A 58 -3.43 -5.51 12.53
CA SER A 58 -4.04 -6.65 13.20
C SER A 58 -5.48 -6.95 12.77
N THR A 59 -6.27 -5.92 12.48
CA THR A 59 -7.71 -6.08 12.23
C THR A 59 -8.09 -5.60 10.84
N ASN A 60 -7.74 -4.36 10.52
CA ASN A 60 -8.17 -3.73 9.27
C ASN A 60 -7.07 -3.70 8.20
N TYR A 61 -5.80 -3.85 8.57
CA TYR A 61 -4.65 -3.80 7.63
C TYR A 61 -4.71 -2.56 6.73
N ARG A 62 -4.84 -1.39 7.36
CA ARG A 62 -5.03 -0.13 6.66
C ARG A 62 -4.35 1.03 7.38
N PHE A 63 -3.98 2.05 6.63
CA PHE A 63 -3.57 3.35 7.15
C PHE A 63 -4.78 4.26 7.25
N THR A 64 -5.01 4.85 8.42
CA THR A 64 -6.05 5.86 8.65
C THR A 64 -5.38 7.22 8.87
N VAL A 65 -5.75 8.21 8.08
CA VAL A 65 -5.11 9.53 8.06
C VAL A 65 -5.29 10.27 9.39
N PRO A 66 -4.21 10.52 10.16
CA PRO A 66 -4.31 11.19 11.44
C PRO A 66 -4.35 12.73 11.32
N VAL A 67 -3.79 13.28 10.24
CA VAL A 67 -3.71 14.72 9.98
C VAL A 67 -3.99 14.99 8.51
N ALA A 68 -4.97 15.83 8.22
CA ALA A 68 -5.31 16.20 6.84
C ALA A 68 -4.12 16.81 6.10
N GLY A 69 -4.03 16.56 4.80
CA GLY A 69 -2.96 17.10 3.95
C GLY A 69 -2.69 16.25 2.71
N LYS A 70 -1.58 16.53 2.05
CA LYS A 70 -1.12 15.76 0.89
C LYS A 70 -0.21 14.64 1.35
N TYR A 71 -0.47 13.44 0.87
CA TYR A 71 0.29 12.23 1.18
C TYR A 71 0.86 11.61 -0.09
N TYR A 72 2.07 11.10 0.02
CA TYR A 72 2.67 10.23 -0.96
C TYR A 72 2.57 8.79 -0.48
N PHE A 73 1.89 7.96 -1.25
CA PHE A 73 1.72 6.52 -1.03
C PHE A 73 2.66 5.75 -1.94
N TYR A 74 3.19 4.64 -1.42
CA TYR A 74 3.95 3.67 -2.19
C TYR A 74 3.60 2.25 -1.77
N GLY A 75 3.65 1.35 -2.72
CA GLY A 75 3.47 -0.07 -2.48
C GLY A 75 4.29 -0.89 -3.45
N GLN A 76 4.70 -2.06 -3.03
CA GLN A 76 5.33 -3.06 -3.87
C GLN A 76 4.85 -4.45 -3.49
N LEU A 77 4.95 -5.37 -4.43
CA LEU A 77 4.79 -6.79 -4.22
C LEU A 77 5.53 -7.57 -5.29
N TYR A 78 5.85 -8.81 -4.95
CA TYR A 78 6.35 -9.79 -5.87
C TYR A 78 5.32 -10.93 -5.96
N ASN A 79 4.68 -11.07 -7.13
CA ASN A 79 3.76 -12.16 -7.37
C ASN A 79 4.49 -13.36 -7.96
N TYR A 80 4.24 -14.54 -7.39
CA TYR A 80 4.69 -15.81 -7.93
C TYR A 80 3.50 -16.74 -8.15
N SER A 81 3.35 -17.26 -9.35
CA SER A 81 2.33 -18.23 -9.72
C SER A 81 2.98 -19.55 -10.09
N SER A 82 2.95 -20.51 -9.17
CA SER A 82 3.48 -21.86 -9.39
C SER A 82 2.45 -22.75 -10.08
N ASN A 83 2.84 -23.39 -11.16
CA ASN A 83 1.97 -24.29 -11.93
C ASN A 83 0.68 -23.64 -12.45
N ASN A 84 0.64 -22.32 -12.47
CA ASN A 84 -0.50 -21.54 -12.92
C ASN A 84 -0.17 -20.82 -14.22
N THR A 85 -1.14 -20.70 -15.09
CA THR A 85 -1.04 -19.85 -16.26
C THR A 85 -1.48 -18.44 -15.91
N ASN A 86 -0.54 -17.59 -15.54
CA ASN A 86 -0.81 -16.21 -15.16
C ASN A 86 -1.08 -15.36 -16.40
N ILE A 87 -2.26 -14.74 -16.45
CA ILE A 87 -2.70 -13.82 -17.51
C ILE A 87 -2.40 -12.37 -17.12
N GLN A 88 -2.62 -12.03 -15.85
CA GLN A 88 -2.48 -10.66 -15.37
C GLN A 88 -2.22 -10.64 -13.87
N SER A 89 -1.34 -9.73 -13.45
CA SER A 89 -1.12 -9.39 -12.05
C SER A 89 -1.32 -7.90 -11.84
N LYS A 90 -1.96 -7.50 -10.76
CA LYS A 90 -2.21 -6.11 -10.40
C LYS A 90 -1.83 -5.84 -8.95
N ILE A 91 -1.33 -4.64 -8.72
CA ILE A 91 -1.28 -3.98 -7.42
C ILE A 91 -2.22 -2.78 -7.46
N LYS A 92 -3.00 -2.58 -6.41
CA LYS A 92 -4.05 -1.56 -6.37
C LYS A 92 -4.04 -0.81 -5.05
N LEU A 93 -4.30 0.50 -5.11
CA LEU A 93 -4.52 1.35 -3.95
C LEU A 93 -6.00 1.69 -3.84
N PHE A 94 -6.57 1.46 -2.67
CA PHE A 94 -7.95 1.80 -2.34
C PHE A 94 -7.97 2.93 -1.32
N LYS A 95 -8.93 3.84 -1.47
CA LYS A 95 -9.29 4.87 -0.50
C LYS A 95 -10.75 4.72 -0.14
N ASN A 96 -11.05 4.60 1.15
CA ASN A 96 -12.42 4.49 1.67
C ASN A 96 -13.23 3.40 0.97
N GLY A 97 -12.58 2.25 0.68
CA GLY A 97 -13.20 1.09 0.01
C GLY A 97 -13.34 1.23 -1.51
N SER A 98 -12.85 2.30 -2.13
CA SER A 98 -12.87 2.49 -3.59
C SER A 98 -11.46 2.49 -4.19
N GLU A 99 -11.28 1.81 -5.32
CA GLU A 99 -10.01 1.84 -6.06
C GLU A 99 -9.73 3.25 -6.57
N ILE A 100 -8.53 3.77 -6.29
CA ILE A 100 -8.08 5.08 -6.75
C ILE A 100 -6.86 5.02 -7.67
N SER A 101 -6.10 3.92 -7.62
CA SER A 101 -4.94 3.72 -8.49
C SER A 101 -4.64 2.23 -8.64
N GLN A 102 -4.07 1.86 -9.79
CA GLN A 102 -3.55 0.51 -10.02
C GLN A 102 -2.32 0.54 -10.94
N ASN A 103 -1.47 -0.47 -10.79
CA ASN A 103 -0.47 -0.85 -11.77
C ASN A 103 -0.63 -2.33 -12.11
N GLN A 104 -0.29 -2.72 -13.34
CA GLN A 104 -0.54 -4.08 -13.82
C GLN A 104 0.50 -4.57 -14.82
N VAL A 105 0.71 -5.89 -14.81
CA VAL A 105 1.40 -6.61 -15.88
C VAL A 105 0.41 -7.57 -16.54
N ARG A 106 0.34 -7.57 -17.87
CA ARG A 106 -0.47 -8.49 -18.67
C ARG A 106 0.42 -9.31 -19.58
N LYS A 107 0.09 -10.61 -19.71
CA LYS A 107 0.87 -11.59 -20.48
C LYS A 107 0.16 -12.14 -21.71
N GLY A 108 -0.98 -11.56 -22.05
CA GLY A 108 -1.84 -12.04 -23.15
C GLY A 108 -2.83 -13.12 -22.71
N SER A 109 -3.72 -13.51 -23.60
CA SER A 109 -4.85 -14.39 -23.29
C SER A 109 -4.46 -15.83 -22.96
N SER A 110 -3.31 -16.28 -23.41
CA SER A 110 -2.82 -17.65 -23.12
C SER A 110 -2.06 -17.74 -21.81
N GLY A 111 -1.69 -16.60 -21.22
CA GLY A 111 -0.86 -16.55 -20.01
C GLY A 111 0.52 -17.16 -20.17
N ILE A 112 1.27 -17.21 -19.08
CA ILE A 112 2.58 -17.87 -19.01
C ILE A 112 2.67 -18.60 -17.67
N ASN A 113 3.24 -19.83 -17.70
CA ASN A 113 3.41 -20.65 -16.49
C ASN A 113 4.64 -20.24 -15.67
N ASN A 114 4.60 -20.50 -14.37
CA ASN A 114 5.70 -20.33 -13.43
C ASN A 114 6.35 -18.93 -13.53
N ILE A 115 5.54 -17.90 -13.41
CA ILE A 115 5.98 -16.52 -13.56
C ILE A 115 6.01 -15.79 -12.24
N SER A 116 6.99 -14.90 -12.21
CA SER A 116 7.18 -13.91 -11.17
C SER A 116 7.04 -12.51 -11.74
N ASP A 117 6.19 -11.71 -11.14
CA ASP A 117 6.02 -10.30 -11.47
C ASP A 117 6.37 -9.43 -10.28
N ALA A 118 7.28 -8.48 -10.47
CA ALA A 118 7.48 -7.39 -9.52
C ALA A 118 6.56 -6.22 -9.91
N LEU A 119 5.69 -5.81 -9.00
CA LEU A 119 4.78 -4.69 -9.20
C LEU A 119 5.03 -3.61 -8.15
N ASN A 120 5.00 -2.37 -8.60
CA ASN A 120 5.10 -1.19 -7.76
C ASN A 120 3.93 -0.26 -8.05
N ILE A 121 3.49 0.48 -7.04
CA ILE A 121 2.53 1.55 -7.17
C ILE A 121 3.00 2.76 -6.39
N THR A 122 2.83 3.95 -6.95
CA THR A 122 3.01 5.22 -6.26
C THR A 122 1.83 6.11 -6.56
N PHE A 123 1.40 6.89 -5.59
CA PHE A 123 0.27 7.79 -5.75
C PHE A 123 0.37 8.98 -4.79
N THR A 124 -0.06 10.15 -5.22
CA THR A 124 -0.18 11.32 -4.36
C THR A 124 -1.64 11.71 -4.27
N ASP A 125 -2.14 11.89 -3.05
CA ASP A 125 -3.52 12.28 -2.80
C ASP A 125 -3.63 13.37 -1.74
N THR A 126 -4.72 14.13 -1.80
CA THR A 126 -5.13 15.02 -0.72
C THR A 126 -6.13 14.28 0.16
N ALA A 127 -5.76 14.06 1.40
CA ALA A 127 -6.51 13.25 2.35
C ALA A 127 -7.07 14.10 3.49
N ALA A 128 -8.32 13.82 3.86
CA ALA A 128 -8.94 14.33 5.08
C ALA A 128 -8.58 13.44 6.27
N VAL A 129 -8.74 13.96 7.50
CA VAL A 129 -8.69 13.13 8.70
C VAL A 129 -9.73 12.02 8.58
N ASP A 130 -9.38 10.81 9.04
CA ASP A 130 -10.19 9.59 8.99
C ASP A 130 -10.36 8.97 7.59
N ASP A 131 -9.87 9.58 6.51
CA ASP A 131 -9.71 8.83 5.25
C ASP A 131 -8.80 7.62 5.50
N TYR A 132 -9.15 6.46 4.94
CA TYR A 132 -8.30 5.28 5.08
C TYR A 132 -7.86 4.72 3.72
N TYR A 133 -6.65 4.14 3.74
CA TYR A 133 -6.00 3.58 2.56
C TYR A 133 -5.58 2.14 2.79
N GLU A 134 -5.74 1.33 1.75
CA GLU A 134 -5.52 -0.10 1.77
C GLU A 134 -4.81 -0.56 0.50
N LEU A 135 -3.91 -1.54 0.62
CA LEU A 135 -3.23 -2.13 -0.52
C LEU A 135 -3.87 -3.47 -0.88
N TYR A 136 -4.15 -3.66 -2.16
CA TYR A 136 -4.75 -4.87 -2.71
C TYR A 136 -3.89 -5.48 -3.81
N ALA A 137 -4.02 -6.79 -4.00
CA ALA A 137 -3.56 -7.50 -5.18
C ALA A 137 -4.72 -8.15 -5.92
N ASN A 138 -4.57 -8.30 -7.24
CA ASN A 138 -5.47 -9.09 -8.08
C ASN A 138 -4.63 -9.90 -9.05
N ILE A 139 -4.83 -11.23 -9.03
CA ILE A 139 -4.09 -12.15 -9.86
C ILE A 139 -5.10 -12.91 -10.71
N ASN A 140 -4.99 -12.78 -12.03
CA ASN A 140 -5.84 -13.48 -12.98
C ASN A 140 -5.05 -14.62 -13.63
N VAL A 141 -5.54 -15.84 -13.48
CA VAL A 141 -4.94 -17.05 -14.03
C VAL A 141 -5.96 -17.82 -14.87
N SER A 142 -5.50 -18.45 -15.96
CA SER A 142 -6.38 -19.33 -16.76
C SER A 142 -6.47 -20.75 -16.19
N SER A 143 -5.57 -21.13 -15.30
CA SER A 143 -5.56 -22.43 -14.63
C SER A 143 -4.70 -22.39 -13.38
N GLY A 144 -4.98 -23.29 -12.44
CA GLY A 144 -4.26 -23.40 -11.18
C GLY A 144 -4.78 -22.44 -10.09
N THR A 145 -4.28 -22.62 -8.88
CA THR A 145 -4.72 -21.87 -7.70
C THR A 145 -3.57 -21.46 -6.76
N ASP A 146 -2.33 -21.83 -7.05
CA ASP A 146 -1.17 -21.54 -6.21
C ASP A 146 -0.58 -20.17 -6.58
N ASN A 147 -1.26 -19.11 -6.17
CA ASN A 147 -0.81 -17.73 -6.30
C ASN A 147 -0.29 -17.23 -4.96
N ARG A 148 0.89 -16.64 -4.96
CA ARG A 148 1.57 -16.16 -3.77
C ARG A 148 2.09 -14.75 -3.96
N ILE A 149 2.00 -13.94 -2.92
CA ILE A 149 2.61 -12.62 -2.88
C ILE A 149 3.76 -12.66 -1.88
N TYR A 150 4.95 -12.33 -2.34
CA TYR A 150 6.16 -12.21 -1.56
C TYR A 150 6.54 -10.75 -1.36
N GLU A 151 7.19 -10.47 -0.24
CA GLU A 151 7.82 -9.19 0.09
C GLU A 151 6.89 -7.97 -0.13
N PRO A 152 5.59 -8.06 0.25
CA PRO A 152 4.72 -6.92 0.09
C PRO A 152 5.11 -5.80 1.05
N ILE A 153 5.14 -4.58 0.52
CA ILE A 153 5.37 -3.35 1.30
C ILE A 153 4.24 -2.37 0.99
N PHE A 154 3.76 -1.69 2.00
CA PHE A 154 2.86 -0.56 1.88
C PHE A 154 3.32 0.56 2.80
N GLY A 155 3.39 1.77 2.29
CA GLY A 155 3.79 2.90 3.10
C GLY A 155 3.25 4.21 2.57
N ALA A 156 3.27 5.21 3.44
CA ALA A 156 2.98 6.59 3.09
C ALA A 156 3.71 7.56 4.00
N TYR A 157 3.83 8.80 3.53
CA TYR A 157 4.23 9.93 4.34
C TYR A 157 3.57 11.21 3.85
N LYS A 158 3.28 12.11 4.80
CA LYS A 158 2.71 13.42 4.51
C LYS A 158 3.76 14.32 3.87
N ILE A 159 3.41 14.95 2.73
CA ILE A 159 4.32 15.81 1.97
C ILE A 159 3.95 17.29 2.02
N GLY A 160 2.77 17.62 2.55
CA GLY A 160 2.32 19.01 2.63
C GLY A 160 0.95 19.18 3.26
N ALA A 161 0.53 20.44 3.34
CA ALA A 161 -0.81 20.83 3.78
C ALA A 161 -1.85 20.64 2.68
#